data_e9e4b553bf3664d7be474e2f2aecdf01
#
_entry.id   e9e4b553bf3664d7be474e2f2aecdf01
#
_cell.length_a   1.000
_cell.length_b   1.000
_cell.length_c   1.000
_cell.angle_alpha   90.00
_cell.angle_beta   90.00
_cell.angle_gamma   90.00
#
_symmetry.space_group_name_H-M   'P 1'
#
loop_
_entity.id
_entity.type
_entity.pdbx_description
1 polymer ?
#
loop_
_entity_poly.entity_id
_entity_poly.type
_entity_poly.pdbx_seq_one_letter_code
_entity_poly.pdbx_strand_id
1 'polypeptide(L)'
;MKNIMSVFAAAAFAALALLTGCKSVPTPEQMKSTATAIGVAAGVVANETKIDDKTRNAVVAVMEEVARAIPAKGQSFEDAWTPVAKDVIAKLVADGKIDEGQGQLALAAFSIAVKGVDYIFDIRFPKAREYEELVAAASAGFTEGFLTVFKPVDPAKKGVAAPKPDEAALKWLREQAAKQ
;
A
#
# COMPACT_ATOMS: atom_id res chain seq x y z
N MET A 1 19.99 4.39 -3.55
CA MET A 1 19.05 3.55 -4.33
C MET A 1 19.18 2.04 -4.05
N LYS A 2 20.37 1.47 -3.81
CA LYS A 2 20.53 0.01 -3.54
C LYS A 2 19.78 -0.49 -2.29
N ASN A 3 19.64 0.31 -1.22
CA ASN A 3 19.01 -0.11 0.02
C ASN A 3 17.46 -0.16 -0.05
N ILE A 4 16.85 0.64 -0.92
CA ILE A 4 15.37 0.68 -1.06
C ILE A 4 14.86 -0.61 -1.73
N MET A 5 15.57 -1.08 -2.77
CA MET A 5 15.21 -2.34 -3.44
C MET A 5 15.35 -3.56 -2.50
N SER A 6 16.35 -3.55 -1.59
CA SER A 6 16.52 -4.67 -0.65
C SER A 6 15.43 -4.72 0.44
N VAL A 7 14.92 -3.57 0.88
CA VAL A 7 13.82 -3.50 1.86
C VAL A 7 12.50 -3.91 1.23
N PHE A 8 12.23 -3.49 -0.02
CA PHE A 8 11.07 -3.97 -0.79
C PHE A 8 11.12 -5.48 -1.01
N ALA A 9 12.30 -6.01 -1.38
CA ALA A 9 12.48 -7.45 -1.53
C ALA A 9 12.24 -8.20 -0.22
N ALA A 10 12.77 -7.71 0.91
CA ALA A 10 12.58 -8.34 2.22
C ALA A 10 11.13 -8.31 2.69
N ALA A 11 10.41 -7.19 2.51
CA ALA A 11 9.00 -7.06 2.87
C ALA A 11 8.10 -7.93 1.96
N ALA A 12 8.40 -7.99 0.66
CA ALA A 12 7.73 -8.87 -0.27
C ALA A 12 8.01 -10.35 0.04
N PHE A 13 9.25 -10.71 0.43
CA PHE A 13 9.60 -12.07 0.85
C PHE A 13 8.91 -12.46 2.17
N ALA A 14 8.79 -11.58 3.15
CA ALA A 14 8.05 -11.84 4.38
C ALA A 14 6.56 -12.08 4.11
N ALA A 15 5.94 -11.29 3.24
CA ALA A 15 4.57 -11.50 2.80
C ALA A 15 4.41 -12.79 1.98
N LEU A 16 5.41 -13.14 1.17
CA LEU A 16 5.45 -14.37 0.37
C LEU A 16 5.57 -15.63 1.23
N ALA A 17 6.31 -15.57 2.32
CA ALA A 17 6.51 -16.70 3.22
C ALA A 17 5.22 -17.07 3.98
N LEU A 18 4.33 -16.10 4.27
CA LEU A 18 3.04 -16.34 4.95
C LEU A 18 2.05 -17.23 4.15
N LEU A 19 2.37 -17.62 2.92
CA LEU A 19 1.40 -18.16 1.97
C LEU A 19 1.75 -19.56 1.43
N THR A 20 2.69 -20.26 2.05
CA THR A 20 3.02 -21.64 1.66
C THR A 20 1.92 -22.60 2.12
N GLY A 21 0.96 -22.91 1.27
CA GLY A 21 0.14 -24.08 1.55
C GLY A 21 -1.22 -24.25 0.93
N CYS A 22 -1.83 -23.30 0.25
CA CYS A 22 -3.20 -23.49 -0.23
C CYS A 22 -3.31 -23.51 -1.76
N LYS A 23 -3.60 -24.68 -2.32
CA LYS A 23 -4.12 -24.84 -3.71
C LYS A 23 -5.61 -24.45 -3.82
N SER A 24 -6.26 -24.07 -2.73
CA SER A 24 -7.65 -23.64 -2.67
C SER A 24 -7.77 -22.13 -2.87
N VAL A 25 -8.89 -21.71 -3.47
CA VAL A 25 -9.26 -20.28 -3.52
C VAL A 25 -9.35 -19.77 -2.06
N PRO A 26 -8.67 -18.68 -1.70
CA PRO A 26 -8.70 -18.16 -0.32
C PRO A 26 -10.09 -17.66 0.04
N THR A 27 -10.40 -17.61 1.34
CA THR A 27 -11.60 -16.91 1.81
C THR A 27 -11.38 -15.38 1.77
N PRO A 28 -12.46 -14.58 1.75
CA PRO A 28 -12.35 -13.12 1.84
C PRO A 28 -11.53 -12.65 3.06
N GLU A 29 -11.66 -13.29 4.22
CA GLU A 29 -10.91 -12.97 5.43
C GLU A 29 -9.41 -13.26 5.27
N GLN A 30 -9.07 -14.40 4.67
CA GLN A 30 -7.67 -14.76 4.37
C GLN A 30 -7.07 -13.76 3.37
N MET A 31 -7.86 -13.39 2.34
CA MET A 31 -7.45 -12.41 1.35
C MET A 31 -7.23 -11.04 1.98
N LYS A 32 -8.17 -10.56 2.83
CA LYS A 32 -8.05 -9.31 3.56
C LYS A 32 -6.80 -9.30 4.45
N SER A 33 -6.60 -10.36 5.23
CA SER A 33 -5.44 -10.48 6.14
C SER A 33 -4.11 -10.43 5.37
N THR A 34 -4.02 -11.16 4.27
CA THR A 34 -2.83 -11.15 3.39
C THR A 34 -2.57 -9.76 2.81
N ALA A 35 -3.61 -9.13 2.27
CA ALA A 35 -3.50 -7.80 1.68
C ALA A 35 -3.15 -6.74 2.75
N THR A 36 -3.66 -6.87 3.98
CA THR A 36 -3.28 -6.02 5.12
C THR A 36 -1.79 -6.14 5.42
N ALA A 37 -1.24 -7.35 5.44
CA ALA A 37 0.20 -7.55 5.65
C ALA A 37 1.05 -6.90 4.55
N ILE A 38 0.61 -7.00 3.29
CA ILE A 38 1.26 -6.35 2.15
C ILE A 38 1.18 -4.82 2.30
N GLY A 39 0.01 -4.30 2.67
CA GLY A 39 -0.20 -2.87 2.91
C GLY A 39 0.70 -2.31 4.02
N VAL A 40 0.79 -3.02 5.16
CA VAL A 40 1.70 -2.67 6.26
C VAL A 40 3.15 -2.64 5.76
N ALA A 41 3.59 -3.66 5.04
CA ALA A 41 4.95 -3.72 4.50
C ALA A 41 5.24 -2.56 3.54
N ALA A 42 4.31 -2.26 2.63
CA ALA A 42 4.41 -1.11 1.73
C ALA A 42 4.45 0.23 2.47
N GLY A 43 3.63 0.39 3.51
CA GLY A 43 3.60 1.57 4.37
C GLY A 43 4.90 1.77 5.15
N VAL A 44 5.50 0.69 5.68
CA VAL A 44 6.82 0.74 6.35
C VAL A 44 7.88 1.24 5.37
N VAL A 45 7.94 0.68 4.17
CA VAL A 45 8.89 1.09 3.14
C VAL A 45 8.67 2.55 2.74
N ALA A 46 7.42 2.96 2.54
CA ALA A 46 7.09 4.35 2.25
C ALA A 46 7.52 5.30 3.38
N ASN A 47 7.43 4.88 4.64
CA ASN A 47 7.88 5.65 5.80
C ASN A 47 9.40 5.86 5.84
N GLU A 48 10.16 4.89 5.34
CA GLU A 48 11.62 4.99 5.28
C GLU A 48 12.11 5.86 4.11
N THR A 49 11.25 6.15 3.15
CA THR A 49 11.56 7.09 2.07
C THR A 49 11.54 8.52 2.61
N LYS A 50 12.61 9.28 2.30
CA LYS A 50 12.71 10.70 2.70
C LYS A 50 11.84 11.54 1.75
N ILE A 51 10.54 11.51 1.95
CA ILE A 51 9.59 12.41 1.28
C ILE A 51 9.18 13.51 2.25
N ASP A 52 8.92 14.69 1.72
CA ASP A 52 8.44 15.82 2.52
C ASP A 52 6.99 15.62 2.99
N ASP A 53 6.57 16.39 4.00
CA ASP A 53 5.27 16.25 4.63
C ASP A 53 4.10 16.46 3.67
N LYS A 54 4.25 17.38 2.69
CA LYS A 54 3.21 17.63 1.69
C LYS A 54 3.02 16.45 0.75
N THR A 55 4.13 15.91 0.23
CA THR A 55 4.12 14.68 -0.60
C THR A 55 3.55 13.51 0.19
N ARG A 56 3.92 13.36 1.47
CA ARG A 56 3.35 12.33 2.36
C ARG A 56 1.83 12.46 2.47
N ASN A 57 1.33 13.64 2.77
CA ASN A 57 -0.10 13.88 2.90
C ASN A 57 -0.85 13.69 1.57
N ALA A 58 -0.20 13.98 0.44
CA ALA A 58 -0.76 13.67 -0.87
C ALA A 58 -0.89 12.15 -1.12
N VAL A 59 0.11 11.36 -0.74
CA VAL A 59 0.03 9.88 -0.82
C VAL A 59 -1.10 9.35 0.07
N VAL A 60 -1.24 9.87 1.30
CA VAL A 60 -2.36 9.47 2.18
C VAL A 60 -3.70 9.78 1.54
N ALA A 61 -3.89 11.00 1.00
CA ALA A 61 -5.14 11.39 0.33
C ALA A 61 -5.45 10.48 -0.87
N VAL A 62 -4.43 10.10 -1.66
CA VAL A 62 -4.58 9.11 -2.74
C VAL A 62 -5.05 7.78 -2.17
N MET A 63 -4.41 7.27 -1.12
CA MET A 63 -4.76 5.97 -0.52
C MET A 63 -6.18 5.94 0.06
N GLU A 64 -6.65 7.04 0.64
CA GLU A 64 -8.01 7.16 1.14
C GLU A 64 -9.06 7.13 0.02
N GLU A 65 -8.76 7.72 -1.14
CA GLU A 65 -9.67 7.70 -2.28
C GLU A 65 -9.66 6.35 -3.01
N VAL A 66 -8.49 5.73 -3.21
CA VAL A 66 -8.43 4.41 -3.84
C VAL A 66 -9.05 3.32 -2.97
N ALA A 67 -9.13 3.51 -1.65
CA ALA A 67 -9.86 2.61 -0.76
C ALA A 67 -11.34 2.46 -1.12
N ARG A 68 -11.92 3.47 -1.80
CA ARG A 68 -13.31 3.49 -2.27
C ARG A 68 -13.48 2.96 -3.69
N ALA A 69 -12.38 2.84 -4.42
CA ALA A 69 -12.37 2.40 -5.81
C ALA A 69 -12.04 0.90 -5.89
N ILE A 70 -13.07 0.07 -5.77
CA ILE A 70 -12.91 -1.39 -5.89
C ILE A 70 -12.70 -1.74 -7.36
N PRO A 71 -11.59 -2.43 -7.73
CA PRO A 71 -11.38 -2.89 -9.10
C PRO A 71 -12.53 -3.79 -9.58
N ALA A 72 -12.91 -3.65 -10.83
CA ALA A 72 -13.88 -4.54 -11.45
C ALA A 72 -13.31 -5.95 -11.61
N LYS A 73 -14.19 -6.93 -11.81
CA LYS A 73 -13.80 -8.31 -12.06
C LYS A 73 -12.79 -8.39 -13.22
N GLY A 74 -11.66 -9.04 -12.96
CA GLY A 74 -10.57 -9.20 -13.94
C GLY A 74 -9.66 -7.98 -14.12
N GLN A 75 -9.99 -6.84 -13.51
CA GLN A 75 -9.19 -5.62 -13.59
C GLN A 75 -8.00 -5.69 -12.61
N SER A 76 -6.85 -5.13 -13.02
CA SER A 76 -5.72 -4.94 -12.11
C SER A 76 -5.97 -3.80 -11.13
N PHE A 77 -5.28 -3.81 -10.00
CA PHE A 77 -5.30 -2.68 -9.07
C PHE A 77 -4.67 -1.44 -9.73
N GLU A 78 -3.63 -1.62 -10.55
CA GLU A 78 -2.99 -0.52 -11.29
C GLU A 78 -4.01 0.16 -12.22
N ASP A 79 -4.77 -0.59 -13.01
CA ASP A 79 -5.74 -0.04 -13.95
C ASP A 79 -6.91 0.66 -13.25
N ALA A 80 -7.36 0.12 -12.10
CA ALA A 80 -8.45 0.71 -11.35
C ALA A 80 -8.03 1.97 -10.57
N TRP A 81 -6.86 1.95 -9.96
CA TRP A 81 -6.46 2.95 -8.99
C TRP A 81 -5.63 4.09 -9.58
N THR A 82 -4.90 3.86 -10.69
CA THR A 82 -4.07 4.90 -11.30
C THR A 82 -4.89 6.13 -11.77
N PRO A 83 -6.06 5.99 -12.40
CA PRO A 83 -6.89 7.15 -12.75
C PRO A 83 -7.31 7.94 -11.50
N VAL A 84 -7.76 7.26 -10.44
CA VAL A 84 -8.17 7.90 -9.18
C VAL A 84 -7.00 8.66 -8.55
N ALA A 85 -5.81 8.04 -8.50
CA ALA A 85 -4.62 8.69 -7.98
C ALA A 85 -4.25 9.96 -8.76
N LYS A 86 -4.31 9.91 -10.10
CA LYS A 86 -4.05 11.08 -10.96
C LYS A 86 -5.04 12.20 -10.70
N ASP A 87 -6.32 11.88 -10.55
CA ASP A 87 -7.36 12.89 -10.29
C ASP A 87 -7.18 13.56 -8.92
N VAL A 88 -6.85 12.78 -7.88
CA VAL A 88 -6.56 13.33 -6.55
C VAL A 88 -5.35 14.26 -6.60
N ILE A 89 -4.26 13.82 -7.21
CA ILE A 89 -3.03 14.63 -7.32
C ILE A 89 -3.29 15.90 -8.14
N ALA A 90 -4.01 15.81 -9.26
CA ALA A 90 -4.35 16.98 -10.06
C ALA A 90 -5.14 18.03 -9.27
N LYS A 91 -6.10 17.60 -8.44
CA LYS A 91 -6.84 18.49 -7.53
C LYS A 91 -5.93 19.13 -6.48
N LEU A 92 -5.03 18.36 -5.86
CA LEU A 92 -4.11 18.88 -4.86
C LEU A 92 -3.14 19.91 -5.44
N VAL A 93 -2.70 19.72 -6.69
CA VAL A 93 -1.86 20.70 -7.43
C VAL A 93 -2.68 21.94 -7.78
N ALA A 94 -3.89 21.78 -8.31
CA ALA A 94 -4.77 22.90 -8.65
C ALA A 94 -5.14 23.75 -7.43
N ASP A 95 -5.32 23.12 -6.27
CA ASP A 95 -5.59 23.77 -4.98
C ASP A 95 -4.32 24.44 -4.36
N GLY A 96 -3.14 24.28 -4.98
CA GLY A 96 -1.87 24.78 -4.46
C GLY A 96 -1.40 24.12 -3.17
N LYS A 97 -1.94 22.95 -2.84
CA LYS A 97 -1.55 22.17 -1.64
C LYS A 97 -0.19 21.50 -1.81
N ILE A 98 0.12 21.10 -3.03
CA ILE A 98 1.41 20.55 -3.45
C ILE A 98 1.82 21.20 -4.78
N ASP A 99 3.10 21.14 -5.12
CA ASP A 99 3.58 21.50 -6.45
C ASP A 99 3.59 20.29 -7.40
N GLU A 100 3.83 20.53 -8.70
CA GLU A 100 3.86 19.48 -9.73
C GLU A 100 4.93 18.40 -9.44
N GLY A 101 6.11 18.81 -8.94
CA GLY A 101 7.20 17.88 -8.60
C GLY A 101 6.79 16.96 -7.46
N GLN A 102 6.15 17.50 -6.42
CA GLN A 102 5.59 16.73 -5.30
C GLN A 102 4.48 15.78 -5.79
N GLY A 103 3.64 16.24 -6.71
CA GLY A 103 2.59 15.41 -7.33
C GLY A 103 3.18 14.23 -8.09
N GLN A 104 4.21 14.46 -8.90
CA GLN A 104 4.90 13.38 -9.63
C GLN A 104 5.57 12.37 -8.69
N LEU A 105 6.20 12.83 -7.61
CA LEU A 105 6.79 11.94 -6.60
C LEU A 105 5.73 11.10 -5.89
N ALA A 106 4.58 11.69 -5.54
CA ALA A 106 3.49 10.97 -4.92
C ALA A 106 2.91 9.89 -5.85
N LEU A 107 2.70 10.20 -7.13
CA LEU A 107 2.27 9.23 -8.14
C LEU A 107 3.29 8.11 -8.35
N ALA A 108 4.58 8.43 -8.38
CA ALA A 108 5.62 7.42 -8.54
C ALA A 108 5.66 6.46 -7.33
N ALA A 109 5.59 6.99 -6.11
CA ALA A 109 5.54 6.18 -4.88
C ALA A 109 4.30 5.28 -4.86
N PHE A 110 3.13 5.83 -5.21
CA PHE A 110 1.88 5.09 -5.35
C PHE A 110 1.98 3.96 -6.38
N SER A 111 2.47 4.26 -7.59
CA SER A 111 2.60 3.27 -8.67
C SER A 111 3.49 2.08 -8.27
N ILE A 112 4.59 2.33 -7.55
CA ILE A 112 5.46 1.26 -7.06
C ILE A 112 4.70 0.35 -6.09
N ALA A 113 3.94 0.93 -5.16
CA ALA A 113 3.17 0.16 -4.19
C ALA A 113 2.09 -0.70 -4.87
N VAL A 114 1.34 -0.13 -5.81
CA VAL A 114 0.26 -0.83 -6.53
C VAL A 114 0.80 -1.95 -7.41
N LYS A 115 1.89 -1.72 -8.15
CA LYS A 115 2.54 -2.78 -8.93
C LYS A 115 3.01 -3.94 -8.07
N GLY A 116 3.49 -3.65 -6.86
CA GLY A 116 3.85 -4.68 -5.89
C GLY A 116 2.65 -5.54 -5.50
N VAL A 117 1.49 -4.93 -5.28
CA VAL A 117 0.23 -5.65 -4.98
C VAL A 117 -0.19 -6.51 -6.16
N ASP A 118 -0.25 -5.94 -7.37
CA ASP A 118 -0.63 -6.68 -8.57
C ASP A 118 0.28 -7.88 -8.80
N TYR A 119 1.59 -7.69 -8.68
CA TYR A 119 2.57 -8.77 -8.84
C TYR A 119 2.33 -9.93 -7.85
N ILE A 120 2.10 -9.62 -6.57
CA ILE A 120 1.83 -10.64 -5.55
C ILE A 120 0.51 -11.35 -5.85
N PHE A 121 -0.52 -10.60 -6.25
CA PHE A 121 -1.82 -11.16 -6.63
C PHE A 121 -1.71 -12.14 -7.80
N ASP A 122 -1.02 -11.74 -8.87
CA ASP A 122 -0.88 -12.56 -10.08
C ASP A 122 -0.12 -13.85 -9.82
N ILE A 123 0.88 -13.82 -8.92
CA ILE A 123 1.66 -15.02 -8.59
C ILE A 123 0.93 -15.94 -7.61
N ARG A 124 0.31 -15.36 -6.58
CA ARG A 124 -0.23 -16.15 -5.46
C ARG A 124 -1.70 -16.49 -5.59
N PHE A 125 -2.45 -15.61 -6.21
CA PHE A 125 -3.90 -15.73 -6.31
C PHE A 125 -4.39 -15.45 -7.73
N PRO A 126 -3.87 -16.14 -8.76
CA PRO A 126 -4.14 -15.82 -10.16
C PRO A 126 -5.63 -15.85 -10.52
N LYS A 127 -6.44 -16.62 -9.77
CA LYS A 127 -7.89 -16.69 -9.94
C LYS A 127 -8.68 -15.74 -9.06
N ALA A 128 -8.03 -15.05 -8.10
CA ALA A 128 -8.75 -14.19 -7.16
C ALA A 128 -9.43 -13.00 -7.85
N ARG A 129 -8.87 -12.52 -8.97
CA ARG A 129 -9.48 -11.44 -9.77
C ARG A 129 -10.81 -11.83 -10.42
N GLU A 130 -11.12 -13.13 -10.49
CA GLU A 130 -12.40 -13.63 -11.00
C GLU A 130 -13.53 -13.49 -9.97
N TYR A 131 -13.19 -13.23 -8.70
CA TYR A 131 -14.12 -13.14 -7.58
C TYR A 131 -14.13 -11.73 -7.00
N GLU A 132 -15.22 -11.02 -7.22
CA GLU A 132 -15.38 -9.61 -6.80
C GLU A 132 -15.18 -9.42 -5.29
N GLU A 133 -15.69 -10.35 -4.48
CA GLU A 133 -15.52 -10.34 -3.03
C GLU A 133 -14.05 -10.45 -2.58
N LEU A 134 -13.22 -11.21 -3.31
CA LEU A 134 -11.80 -11.34 -2.99
C LEU A 134 -11.03 -10.09 -3.39
N VAL A 135 -11.38 -9.47 -4.52
CA VAL A 135 -10.79 -8.20 -4.96
C VAL A 135 -11.15 -7.09 -3.97
N ALA A 136 -12.41 -7.02 -3.53
CA ALA A 136 -12.87 -6.06 -2.53
C ALA A 136 -12.15 -6.25 -1.18
N ALA A 137 -12.04 -7.49 -0.71
CA ALA A 137 -11.33 -7.81 0.54
C ALA A 137 -9.84 -7.44 0.47
N ALA A 138 -9.21 -7.67 -0.68
CA ALA A 138 -7.82 -7.30 -0.92
C ALA A 138 -7.62 -5.78 -0.96
N SER A 139 -8.48 -5.07 -1.67
CA SER A 139 -8.47 -3.60 -1.73
C SER A 139 -8.56 -3.00 -0.32
N ALA A 140 -9.57 -3.42 0.45
CA ALA A 140 -9.77 -2.96 1.82
C ALA A 140 -8.58 -3.30 2.73
N GLY A 141 -8.08 -4.54 2.66
CA GLY A 141 -6.96 -4.97 3.48
C GLY A 141 -5.68 -4.18 3.17
N PHE A 142 -5.35 -4.02 1.90
CA PHE A 142 -4.14 -3.30 1.49
C PHE A 142 -4.17 -1.82 1.94
N THR A 143 -5.26 -1.12 1.68
CA THR A 143 -5.38 0.30 2.04
C THR A 143 -5.41 0.49 3.56
N GLU A 144 -6.12 -0.36 4.31
CA GLU A 144 -6.13 -0.37 5.76
C GLU A 144 -4.72 -0.60 6.33
N GLY A 145 -4.02 -1.63 5.84
CA GLY A 145 -2.66 -1.95 6.27
C GLY A 145 -1.68 -0.81 5.99
N PHE A 146 -1.73 -0.24 4.78
CA PHE A 146 -0.89 0.89 4.41
C PHE A 146 -1.11 2.09 5.32
N LEU A 147 -2.36 2.52 5.48
CA LEU A 147 -2.74 3.68 6.28
C LEU A 147 -2.55 3.46 7.80
N THR A 148 -2.45 2.22 8.27
CA THR A 148 -2.10 1.93 9.66
C THR A 148 -0.70 2.42 10.01
N VAL A 149 0.23 2.30 9.08
CA VAL A 149 1.65 2.64 9.27
C VAL A 149 1.99 4.01 8.69
N PHE A 150 1.49 4.31 7.49
CA PHE A 150 1.78 5.54 6.76
C PHE A 150 0.74 6.61 7.10
N LYS A 151 0.99 7.36 8.18
CA LYS A 151 0.09 8.38 8.71
C LYS A 151 0.33 9.75 8.07
N PRO A 152 -0.71 10.60 7.96
CA PRO A 152 -0.52 12.00 7.58
C PRO A 152 0.28 12.74 8.66
N VAL A 153 1.01 13.76 8.23
CA VAL A 153 1.70 14.69 9.14
C VAL A 153 0.80 15.88 9.39
N ASP A 154 0.54 16.17 10.66
CA ASP A 154 -0.21 17.35 11.08
C ASP A 154 0.66 18.61 10.88
N PRO A 155 0.28 19.52 9.98
CA PRO A 155 1.07 20.72 9.72
C PRO A 155 1.17 21.65 10.95
N ALA A 156 0.27 21.51 11.93
CA ALA A 156 0.30 22.28 13.17
C ALA A 156 1.38 21.78 14.15
N LYS A 157 1.87 20.55 13.96
CA LYS A 157 2.93 19.93 14.78
C LYS A 157 4.31 20.08 14.13
N LYS A 158 4.64 21.26 13.62
CA LYS A 158 5.97 21.54 13.05
C LYS A 158 7.06 21.26 14.08
N GLY A 159 7.94 20.31 13.79
CA GLY A 159 9.08 19.93 14.62
C GLY A 159 8.99 18.56 15.28
N VAL A 160 7.87 17.86 15.16
CA VAL A 160 7.78 16.44 15.55
C VAL A 160 8.33 15.60 14.39
N ALA A 161 9.37 14.81 14.66
CA ALA A 161 9.88 13.86 13.68
C ALA A 161 8.73 13.01 13.10
N ALA A 162 8.84 12.65 11.80
CA ALA A 162 7.86 11.76 11.18
C ALA A 162 7.57 10.57 12.12
N PRO A 163 6.31 10.18 12.31
CA PRO A 163 5.97 9.10 13.22
C PRO A 163 6.79 7.86 12.84
N LYS A 164 7.55 7.36 13.83
CA LYS A 164 8.26 6.08 13.64
C LYS A 164 7.23 5.01 13.30
N PRO A 165 7.62 4.00 12.49
CA PRO A 165 6.74 2.86 12.24
C PRO A 165 6.19 2.36 13.57
N ASP A 166 4.90 2.08 13.62
CA ASP A 166 4.27 1.56 14.83
C ASP A 166 5.00 0.27 15.24
N GLU A 167 5.60 0.29 16.44
CA GLU A 167 6.33 -0.87 16.97
C GLU A 167 5.43 -2.11 17.04
N ALA A 168 4.11 -1.93 17.22
CA ALA A 168 3.15 -3.01 17.19
C ALA A 168 3.05 -3.64 15.79
N ALA A 169 3.04 -2.82 14.72
CA ALA A 169 3.02 -3.31 13.35
C ALA A 169 4.33 -4.05 13.00
N LEU A 170 5.48 -3.52 13.42
CA LEU A 170 6.77 -4.19 13.24
C LEU A 170 6.87 -5.48 14.06
N LYS A 171 6.35 -5.48 15.29
CA LYS A 171 6.28 -6.67 16.14
C LYS A 171 5.40 -7.74 15.50
N TRP A 172 4.21 -7.36 15.03
CA TRP A 172 3.30 -8.26 14.33
C TRP A 172 3.96 -8.90 13.11
N LEU A 173 4.65 -8.12 12.25
CA LEU A 173 5.39 -8.64 11.11
C LEU A 173 6.48 -9.65 11.52
N ARG A 174 7.23 -9.36 12.61
CA ARG A 174 8.26 -10.28 13.14
C ARG A 174 7.65 -11.57 13.68
N GLU A 175 6.50 -11.46 14.39
CA GLU A 175 5.79 -12.63 14.90
C GLU A 175 5.22 -13.52 13.79
N GLN A 176 4.74 -12.92 12.68
CA GLN A 176 4.30 -13.70 11.53
C GLN A 176 5.49 -14.38 10.82
N ALA A 177 6.61 -13.70 10.66
CA ALA A 177 7.82 -14.27 10.09
C ALA A 177 8.41 -15.42 10.92
N ALA A 178 8.24 -15.39 12.26
CA ALA A 178 8.76 -16.41 13.16
C ALA A 178 7.88 -17.69 13.26
N LYS A 179 6.66 -17.66 12.73
CA LYS A 179 5.73 -18.81 12.73
C LYS A 179 5.94 -19.77 11.55
N GLN A 180 6.98 -19.52 10.76
CA GLN A 180 7.36 -20.29 9.58
C GLN A 180 8.66 -21.03 9.80
#